data_d7204892d6a5d5157e148171c530aadf
#
_entry.id   d7204892d6a5d5157e148171c530aadf
#
_cell.length_a   1.000
_cell.length_b   1.000
_cell.length_c   1.000
_cell.angle_alpha   90.00
_cell.angle_beta   90.00
_cell.angle_gamma   90.00
#
_symmetry.space_group_name_H-M   'P 1'
#
loop_
_entity.id
_entity.type
_entity.pdbx_description
1 polymer ?
#
loop_
_entity_poly.entity_id
_entity_poly.type
_entity_poly.pdbx_seq_one_letter_code
_entity_poly.pdbx_strand_id
1 'polypeptide(L)'
;MIHSDNLSAEPRLIASTPASKQEEVMERALRPKQLDEYVGQEKIRGQLEIFIEAAKRRKEPLDHVLLFGPPGLGKTTLAQIIAREMGVNLRHTSGPVLERAGDLAALLTNLEPNDVLFIDEIHRLSPVVEEILYPALEDYQIDIMIGEGPAARSVKLDLPPFTLVGATTRAGMLTNPLRDRFGIVARLEFYTPEELQRIVTRSASLLELPISPDGALEIAKRSRGTPRIANRLLRRVRDFADVKADGHATREVADAALTMLDVDSRGLDVMDRKLLLTVIEKFLGGPVGVDNLAAAIGEERDTIEDVLEPYLIQQGYLQRTPRGRMATANAYRHFGLVVANNPVSGDLLDENP
;
A
#
# COMPACT_ATOMS: atom_id res chain seq x y z
N MET A 1 -26.09 -24.25 -27.00
CA MET A 1 -25.54 -24.61 -25.70
C MET A 1 -24.26 -23.77 -25.54
N ILE A 2 -24.37 -22.72 -24.75
CA ILE A 2 -23.25 -21.81 -24.49
C ILE A 2 -22.60 -22.38 -23.20
N HIS A 3 -21.40 -22.90 -23.33
CA HIS A 3 -20.57 -23.29 -22.18
C HIS A 3 -20.30 -22.03 -21.36
N SER A 4 -20.87 -21.97 -20.16
CA SER A 4 -20.44 -21.06 -19.11
C SER A 4 -19.11 -21.58 -18.56
N ASP A 5 -18.01 -21.09 -19.12
CA ASP A 5 -16.70 -21.27 -18.51
C ASP A 5 -16.71 -20.59 -17.14
N ASN A 6 -16.68 -21.41 -16.10
CA ASN A 6 -16.31 -21.02 -14.75
C ASN A 6 -14.88 -20.48 -14.77
N LEU A 7 -14.74 -19.16 -15.00
CA LEU A 7 -13.53 -18.43 -14.69
C LEU A 7 -13.40 -18.41 -13.16
N SER A 8 -12.83 -19.48 -12.60
CA SER A 8 -12.23 -19.45 -11.28
C SER A 8 -11.24 -18.28 -11.29
N ALA A 9 -11.51 -17.26 -10.49
CA ALA A 9 -10.67 -16.07 -10.41
C ALA A 9 -9.24 -16.49 -10.06
N GLU A 10 -8.35 -16.52 -11.04
CA GLU A 10 -6.93 -16.69 -10.78
C GLU A 10 -6.45 -15.60 -9.83
N PRO A 11 -5.63 -15.93 -8.83
CA PRO A 11 -5.17 -14.94 -7.86
C PRO A 11 -4.37 -13.86 -8.59
N ARG A 12 -4.85 -12.63 -8.53
CA ARG A 12 -4.26 -11.48 -9.20
C ARG A 12 -2.84 -11.24 -8.71
N LEU A 13 -1.89 -11.12 -9.63
CA LEU A 13 -0.49 -10.77 -9.31
C LEU A 13 -0.36 -9.44 -8.58
N ILE A 14 -1.27 -8.50 -8.86
CA ILE A 14 -1.31 -7.17 -8.25
C ILE A 14 -2.27 -7.05 -7.07
N ALA A 15 -2.94 -8.13 -6.64
CA ALA A 15 -3.84 -8.06 -5.49
C ALA A 15 -3.14 -7.51 -4.25
N SER A 16 -3.87 -6.72 -3.46
CA SER A 16 -3.36 -6.14 -2.21
C SER A 16 -3.15 -7.18 -1.10
N THR A 17 -3.75 -8.38 -1.23
CA THR A 17 -3.67 -9.47 -0.26
C THR A 17 -2.87 -10.66 -0.80
N PRO A 18 -2.18 -11.43 0.06
CA PRO A 18 -1.50 -12.67 -0.33
C PRO A 18 -2.52 -13.71 -0.82
N ALA A 19 -2.17 -14.45 -1.88
CA ALA A 19 -3.03 -15.51 -2.41
C ALA A 19 -3.04 -16.78 -1.53
N SER A 20 -2.04 -16.96 -0.66
CA SER A 20 -1.94 -18.11 0.24
C SER A 20 -1.13 -17.78 1.51
N LYS A 21 -1.30 -18.62 2.56
CA LYS A 21 -0.47 -18.54 3.78
C LYS A 21 1.02 -18.74 3.50
N GLN A 22 1.38 -19.60 2.55
CA GLN A 22 2.77 -19.79 2.15
C GLN A 22 3.37 -18.54 1.50
N GLU A 23 2.58 -17.86 0.69
CA GLU A 23 2.97 -16.58 0.10
C GLU A 23 3.23 -15.53 1.17
N GLU A 24 2.38 -15.46 2.19
CA GLU A 24 2.55 -14.53 3.32
C GLU A 24 3.83 -14.81 4.12
N VAL A 25 4.14 -16.08 4.40
CA VAL A 25 5.38 -16.47 5.11
C VAL A 25 6.61 -16.07 4.30
N MET A 26 6.62 -16.33 3.00
CA MET A 26 7.73 -15.95 2.13
C MET A 26 7.85 -14.42 2.01
N GLU A 27 6.73 -13.72 1.86
CA GLU A 27 6.74 -12.24 1.82
C GLU A 27 7.34 -11.66 3.12
N ARG A 28 7.01 -12.24 4.27
CA ARG A 28 7.60 -11.84 5.56
C ARG A 28 9.11 -12.12 5.63
N ALA A 29 9.57 -13.24 5.07
CA ALA A 29 10.99 -13.59 5.07
C ALA A 29 11.85 -12.62 4.23
N LEU A 30 11.29 -12.04 3.16
CA LEU A 30 11.96 -11.10 2.28
C LEU A 30 12.01 -9.66 2.84
N ARG A 31 11.21 -9.35 3.88
CA ARG A 31 11.16 -7.99 4.45
C ARG A 31 12.48 -7.62 5.10
N PRO A 32 12.95 -6.37 4.90
CA PRO A 32 14.09 -5.85 5.66
C PRO A 32 13.75 -5.81 7.15
N LYS A 33 14.74 -6.07 7.97
CA LYS A 33 14.59 -6.16 9.42
C LYS A 33 15.14 -4.95 10.16
N GLN A 34 16.02 -4.20 9.54
CA GLN A 34 16.69 -3.02 10.09
C GLN A 34 16.55 -1.85 9.13
N LEU A 35 16.78 -0.64 9.64
CA LEU A 35 16.60 0.58 8.85
C LEU A 35 17.67 0.72 7.75
N ASP A 36 18.87 0.19 7.97
CA ASP A 36 19.97 0.16 7.00
C ASP A 36 19.68 -0.78 5.80
N GLU A 37 18.90 -1.86 6.03
CA GLU A 37 18.45 -2.77 4.96
C GLU A 37 17.28 -2.19 4.14
N TYR A 38 16.63 -1.14 4.65
CA TYR A 38 15.44 -0.56 4.04
C TYR A 38 15.83 0.36 2.88
N VAL A 39 15.59 -0.11 1.66
CA VAL A 39 15.92 0.61 0.41
C VAL A 39 14.84 1.64 0.10
N GLY A 40 15.25 2.80 -0.39
CA GLY A 40 14.36 3.89 -0.81
C GLY A 40 13.81 4.72 0.35
N GLN A 41 12.86 5.61 0.05
CA GLN A 41 12.24 6.52 1.02
C GLN A 41 13.30 7.31 1.85
N GLU A 42 14.39 7.75 1.23
CA GLU A 42 15.59 8.27 1.91
C GLU A 42 15.29 9.38 2.93
N LYS A 43 14.38 10.30 2.58
CA LYS A 43 13.97 11.38 3.47
C LYS A 43 13.33 10.85 4.76
N ILE A 44 12.40 9.90 4.62
CA ILE A 44 11.68 9.30 5.76
C ILE A 44 12.64 8.48 6.60
N ARG A 45 13.50 7.68 5.93
CA ARG A 45 14.52 6.86 6.59
C ARG A 45 15.45 7.71 7.44
N GLY A 46 16.02 8.78 6.88
CA GLY A 46 16.91 9.67 7.61
C GLY A 46 16.25 10.40 8.78
N GLN A 47 14.97 10.77 8.64
CA GLN A 47 14.20 11.32 9.76
C GLN A 47 13.97 10.30 10.86
N LEU A 48 13.52 9.09 10.52
CA LEU A 48 13.28 8.02 11.49
C LEU A 48 14.56 7.62 12.23
N GLU A 49 15.71 7.55 11.54
CA GLU A 49 17.00 7.26 12.15
C GLU A 49 17.32 8.25 13.28
N ILE A 50 17.16 9.55 13.02
CA ILE A 50 17.40 10.61 14.01
C ILE A 50 16.42 10.51 15.19
N PHE A 51 15.11 10.34 14.90
CA PHE A 51 14.08 10.34 15.92
C PHE A 51 14.17 9.11 16.83
N ILE A 52 14.40 7.92 16.24
CA ILE A 52 14.60 6.68 16.97
C ILE A 52 15.83 6.77 17.89
N GLU A 53 16.97 7.25 17.36
CA GLU A 53 18.18 7.40 18.14
C GLU A 53 17.99 8.40 19.31
N ALA A 54 17.28 9.50 19.06
CA ALA A 54 16.98 10.50 20.10
C ALA A 54 16.07 9.92 21.19
N ALA A 55 15.00 9.19 20.82
CA ALA A 55 14.10 8.54 21.78
C ALA A 55 14.83 7.49 22.62
N LYS A 56 15.69 6.67 22.01
CA LYS A 56 16.54 5.68 22.71
C LYS A 56 17.47 6.32 23.73
N ARG A 57 18.14 7.42 23.36
CA ARG A 57 19.04 8.16 24.28
C ARG A 57 18.31 8.71 25.49
N ARG A 58 17.07 9.21 25.30
CA ARG A 58 16.24 9.74 26.39
C ARG A 58 15.49 8.66 27.16
N LYS A 59 15.47 7.41 26.65
CA LYS A 59 14.68 6.28 27.17
C LYS A 59 13.17 6.58 27.20
N GLU A 60 12.70 7.26 26.19
CA GLU A 60 11.31 7.66 25.99
C GLU A 60 10.69 6.88 24.83
N PRO A 61 9.34 6.76 24.76
CA PRO A 61 8.70 6.27 23.55
C PRO A 61 9.00 7.20 22.37
N LEU A 62 8.97 6.68 21.18
CA LEU A 62 9.00 7.49 19.95
C LEU A 62 7.67 8.26 19.85
N ASP A 63 7.69 9.46 19.31
CA ASP A 63 6.46 10.17 18.95
C ASP A 63 5.57 9.28 18.04
N HIS A 64 4.24 9.46 18.13
CA HIS A 64 3.32 8.71 17.30
C HIS A 64 3.57 8.95 15.82
N VAL A 65 3.54 7.88 15.02
CA VAL A 65 3.92 7.88 13.60
C VAL A 65 2.71 7.57 12.72
N LEU A 66 2.42 8.41 11.74
CA LEU A 66 1.45 8.14 10.69
C LEU A 66 2.17 7.81 9.37
N LEU A 67 2.01 6.58 8.89
CA LEU A 67 2.52 6.11 7.60
C LEU A 67 1.38 6.08 6.58
N PHE A 68 1.47 6.85 5.51
CA PHE A 68 0.41 6.85 4.51
C PHE A 68 0.94 6.79 3.08
N GLY A 69 0.13 6.28 2.18
CA GLY A 69 0.45 6.11 0.76
C GLY A 69 -0.14 4.84 0.18
N PRO A 70 0.01 4.60 -1.13
CA PRO A 70 -0.50 3.44 -1.84
C PRO A 70 -0.16 2.11 -1.16
N PRO A 71 -0.91 1.02 -1.43
CA PRO A 71 -0.61 -0.29 -0.88
C PRO A 71 0.72 -0.84 -1.42
N GLY A 72 1.38 -1.70 -0.64
CA GLY A 72 2.60 -2.40 -1.09
C GLY A 72 3.91 -1.62 -0.96
N LEU A 73 3.90 -0.38 -0.43
CA LEU A 73 5.08 0.48 -0.29
C LEU A 73 5.92 0.24 0.97
N GLY A 74 5.49 -0.66 1.88
CA GLY A 74 6.28 -1.03 3.04
C GLY A 74 5.86 -0.38 4.36
N LYS A 75 4.62 0.17 4.51
CA LYS A 75 4.10 0.75 5.76
C LYS A 75 4.25 -0.21 6.95
N THR A 76 3.74 -1.42 6.82
CA THR A 76 3.85 -2.48 7.83
C THR A 76 5.30 -2.87 8.13
N THR A 77 6.15 -2.86 7.11
CA THR A 77 7.58 -3.15 7.25
C THR A 77 8.28 -2.06 8.08
N LEU A 78 7.98 -0.79 7.82
CA LEU A 78 8.52 0.32 8.62
C LEU A 78 8.08 0.24 10.08
N ALA A 79 6.82 -0.09 10.36
CA ALA A 79 6.35 -0.28 11.73
C ALA A 79 7.13 -1.40 12.47
N GLN A 80 7.42 -2.51 11.78
CA GLN A 80 8.25 -3.59 12.33
C GLN A 80 9.69 -3.15 12.57
N ILE A 81 10.27 -2.37 11.67
CA ILE A 81 11.62 -1.82 11.81
C ILE A 81 11.66 -0.85 12.99
N ILE A 82 10.70 0.07 13.11
CA ILE A 82 10.64 1.03 14.24
C ILE A 82 10.67 0.28 15.58
N ALA A 83 9.80 -0.71 15.77
CA ALA A 83 9.77 -1.48 17.02
C ALA A 83 11.10 -2.20 17.29
N ARG A 84 11.70 -2.78 16.24
CA ARG A 84 12.98 -3.50 16.35
C ARG A 84 14.13 -2.56 16.66
N GLU A 85 14.21 -1.41 15.98
CA GLU A 85 15.24 -0.40 16.25
C GLU A 85 15.09 0.20 17.66
N MET A 86 13.87 0.40 18.14
CA MET A 86 13.61 0.81 19.52
C MET A 86 13.92 -0.29 20.54
N GLY A 87 14.02 -1.56 20.13
CA GLY A 87 14.26 -2.71 21.01
C GLY A 87 13.05 -3.08 21.88
N VAL A 88 11.83 -2.85 21.38
CA VAL A 88 10.56 -3.06 22.09
C VAL A 88 9.65 -4.02 21.34
N ASN A 89 8.54 -4.44 21.98
CA ASN A 89 7.57 -5.32 21.35
C ASN A 89 6.69 -4.54 20.36
N LEU A 90 6.24 -5.25 19.32
CA LEU A 90 5.25 -4.78 18.37
C LEU A 90 3.92 -5.50 18.60
N ARG A 91 2.88 -4.77 18.95
CA ARG A 91 1.50 -5.26 18.92
C ARG A 91 0.86 -4.82 17.60
N HIS A 92 0.31 -5.76 16.86
CA HIS A 92 -0.25 -5.52 15.52
C HIS A 92 -1.74 -5.79 15.51
N THR A 93 -2.50 -4.82 15.02
CA THR A 93 -3.94 -4.92 14.74
C THR A 93 -4.30 -4.12 13.48
N SER A 94 -5.58 -4.07 13.14
CA SER A 94 -6.09 -3.25 12.05
C SER A 94 -7.39 -2.55 12.42
N GLY A 95 -7.70 -1.44 11.76
CA GLY A 95 -8.93 -0.67 12.00
C GLY A 95 -10.19 -1.55 11.96
N PRO A 96 -10.39 -2.38 10.93
CA PRO A 96 -11.57 -3.26 10.84
C PRO A 96 -11.73 -4.30 11.96
N VAL A 97 -10.65 -4.67 12.64
CA VAL A 97 -10.67 -5.65 13.74
C VAL A 97 -11.08 -4.99 15.06
N LEU A 98 -10.85 -3.69 15.19
CA LEU A 98 -11.19 -2.90 16.37
C LEU A 98 -12.64 -2.39 16.26
N GLU A 99 -13.61 -3.25 16.53
CA GLU A 99 -15.03 -2.90 16.40
C GLU A 99 -15.57 -2.16 17.64
N ARG A 100 -15.04 -2.49 18.81
CA ARG A 100 -15.56 -2.02 20.10
C ARG A 100 -14.49 -1.34 20.93
N ALA A 101 -14.93 -0.43 21.78
CA ALA A 101 -14.11 0.22 22.80
C ALA A 101 -13.27 -0.77 23.63
N GLY A 102 -13.87 -1.89 24.03
CA GLY A 102 -13.23 -2.94 24.82
C GLY A 102 -12.08 -3.64 24.08
N ASP A 103 -12.14 -3.76 22.77
CA ASP A 103 -11.09 -4.40 21.97
C ASP A 103 -9.81 -3.57 22.02
N LEU A 104 -9.94 -2.24 21.84
CA LEU A 104 -8.81 -1.31 21.95
C LEU A 104 -8.30 -1.23 23.39
N ALA A 105 -9.19 -1.12 24.37
CA ALA A 105 -8.79 -1.06 25.80
C ALA A 105 -8.00 -2.30 26.22
N ALA A 106 -8.42 -3.49 25.80
CA ALA A 106 -7.70 -4.73 26.07
C ALA A 106 -6.29 -4.76 25.44
N LEU A 107 -6.12 -4.19 24.25
CA LEU A 107 -4.80 -4.07 23.62
C LEU A 107 -3.91 -3.08 24.37
N LEU A 108 -4.44 -1.90 24.70
CA LEU A 108 -3.68 -0.82 25.35
C LEU A 108 -3.23 -1.20 26.76
N THR A 109 -4.08 -1.86 27.53
CA THR A 109 -3.74 -2.30 28.91
C THR A 109 -2.73 -3.45 28.96
N ASN A 110 -2.50 -4.14 27.85
CA ASN A 110 -1.49 -5.21 27.73
C ASN A 110 -0.17 -4.75 27.10
N LEU A 111 0.02 -3.43 26.89
CA LEU A 111 1.30 -2.89 26.43
C LEU A 111 2.30 -2.81 27.58
N GLU A 112 3.57 -3.01 27.25
CA GLU A 112 4.69 -2.72 28.15
C GLU A 112 5.23 -1.31 27.86
N PRO A 113 5.99 -0.69 28.77
CA PRO A 113 6.56 0.63 28.56
C PRO A 113 7.38 0.72 27.25
N ASN A 114 7.07 1.73 26.45
CA ASN A 114 7.67 2.04 25.15
C ASN A 114 7.31 1.06 24.01
N ASP A 115 6.42 0.10 24.23
CA ASP A 115 5.94 -0.79 23.17
C ASP A 115 5.38 -0.01 21.98
N VAL A 116 5.42 -0.63 20.81
CA VAL A 116 4.81 -0.09 19.58
C VAL A 116 3.48 -0.79 19.32
N LEU A 117 2.40 -0.01 19.28
CA LEU A 117 1.10 -0.45 18.77
C LEU A 117 0.99 -0.06 17.28
N PHE A 118 0.85 -1.03 16.41
CA PHE A 118 0.64 -0.80 14.98
C PHE A 118 -0.82 -1.07 14.62
N ILE A 119 -1.49 -0.06 14.05
CA ILE A 119 -2.86 -0.16 13.54
C ILE A 119 -2.82 0.04 12.01
N ASP A 120 -3.03 -1.05 11.27
CA ASP A 120 -3.18 -0.98 9.81
C ASP A 120 -4.59 -0.52 9.44
N GLU A 121 -4.73 0.16 8.30
CA GLU A 121 -5.99 0.77 7.83
C GLU A 121 -6.70 1.60 8.93
N ILE A 122 -5.93 2.43 9.62
CA ILE A 122 -6.40 3.22 10.79
C ILE A 122 -7.58 4.14 10.45
N HIS A 123 -7.75 4.53 9.19
CA HIS A 123 -8.91 5.31 8.71
C HIS A 123 -10.24 4.56 8.79
N ARG A 124 -10.22 3.24 9.07
CA ARG A 124 -11.41 2.40 9.22
C ARG A 124 -11.80 2.18 10.68
N LEU A 125 -11.18 2.87 11.62
CA LEU A 125 -11.63 2.87 13.01
C LEU A 125 -13.04 3.42 13.12
N SER A 126 -13.86 2.81 13.99
CA SER A 126 -15.16 3.39 14.32
C SER A 126 -14.98 4.66 15.17
N PRO A 127 -15.91 5.65 15.09
CA PRO A 127 -15.82 6.86 15.91
C PRO A 127 -15.68 6.58 17.41
N VAL A 128 -16.35 5.54 17.92
CA VAL A 128 -16.30 5.16 19.34
C VAL A 128 -14.89 4.69 19.75
N VAL A 129 -14.22 3.94 18.89
CA VAL A 129 -12.85 3.49 19.13
C VAL A 129 -11.87 4.65 19.01
N GLU A 130 -12.10 5.54 18.06
CA GLU A 130 -11.27 6.72 17.85
C GLU A 130 -11.32 7.68 19.06
N GLU A 131 -12.51 7.88 19.66
CA GLU A 131 -12.68 8.72 20.87
C GLU A 131 -11.87 8.20 22.08
N ILE A 132 -11.74 6.88 22.23
CA ILE A 132 -10.91 6.29 23.29
C ILE A 132 -9.43 6.44 22.99
N LEU A 133 -9.06 6.44 21.73
CA LEU A 133 -7.67 6.57 21.31
C LEU A 133 -7.11 7.96 21.63
N TYR A 134 -7.93 9.02 21.61
CA TYR A 134 -7.45 10.39 21.85
C TYR A 134 -6.75 10.56 23.21
N PRO A 135 -7.39 10.29 24.36
CA PRO A 135 -6.73 10.42 25.66
C PRO A 135 -5.59 9.41 25.83
N ALA A 136 -5.66 8.25 25.19
CA ALA A 136 -4.58 7.28 25.20
C ALA A 136 -3.30 7.81 24.54
N LEU A 137 -3.41 8.63 23.48
CA LEU A 137 -2.28 9.21 22.76
C LEU A 137 -1.74 10.50 23.42
N GLU A 138 -2.61 11.27 24.07
CA GLU A 138 -2.21 12.53 24.70
C GLU A 138 -1.67 12.35 26.11
N ASP A 139 -2.43 11.63 26.95
CA ASP A 139 -2.21 11.55 28.39
C ASP A 139 -1.81 10.15 28.86
N TYR A 140 -1.71 9.16 27.96
CA TYR A 140 -1.54 7.74 28.31
C TYR A 140 -2.61 7.26 29.28
N GLN A 141 -3.86 7.63 29.07
CA GLN A 141 -5.00 7.26 29.90
C GLN A 141 -6.17 6.82 29.03
N ILE A 142 -6.98 5.91 29.53
CA ILE A 142 -8.27 5.54 28.93
C ILE A 142 -9.39 5.63 29.95
N ASP A 143 -10.56 6.06 29.49
CA ASP A 143 -11.79 6.04 30.26
C ASP A 143 -12.61 4.78 29.91
N ILE A 144 -12.85 3.90 30.87
CA ILE A 144 -13.65 2.71 30.71
C ILE A 144 -14.93 2.84 31.50
N MET A 145 -16.06 2.59 30.81
CA MET A 145 -17.37 2.48 31.50
C MET A 145 -17.53 1.08 32.10
N ILE A 146 -17.69 1.01 33.41
CA ILE A 146 -17.94 -0.23 34.16
C ILE A 146 -19.40 -0.21 34.65
N GLY A 147 -20.16 -1.29 34.35
CA GLY A 147 -21.56 -1.42 34.68
C GLY A 147 -22.50 -1.04 33.54
N GLU A 148 -23.80 -1.21 33.77
CA GLU A 148 -24.85 -0.90 32.79
C GLU A 148 -25.88 0.06 33.40
N GLY A 149 -26.53 0.84 32.53
CA GLY A 149 -27.61 1.74 32.89
C GLY A 149 -27.18 2.90 33.82
N PRO A 150 -28.07 3.41 34.70
CA PRO A 150 -27.80 4.56 35.57
C PRO A 150 -26.70 4.32 36.62
N ALA A 151 -26.30 3.08 36.87
CA ALA A 151 -25.24 2.69 37.79
C ALA A 151 -23.85 2.59 37.13
N ALA A 152 -23.76 2.82 35.81
CA ALA A 152 -22.49 2.81 35.10
C ALA A 152 -21.55 3.90 35.65
N ARG A 153 -20.28 3.56 35.84
CA ARG A 153 -19.26 4.47 36.32
C ARG A 153 -18.09 4.49 35.33
N SER A 154 -17.57 5.70 35.05
CA SER A 154 -16.32 5.84 34.32
C SER A 154 -15.15 5.61 35.30
N VAL A 155 -14.20 4.78 34.88
CA VAL A 155 -12.95 4.55 35.58
C VAL A 155 -11.82 4.91 34.63
N LYS A 156 -10.96 5.82 35.08
CA LYS A 156 -9.70 6.16 34.37
C LYS A 156 -8.65 5.14 34.69
N LEU A 157 -8.03 4.60 33.64
CA LEU A 157 -6.87 3.70 33.76
C LEU A 157 -5.65 4.36 33.14
N ASP A 158 -4.55 4.39 33.90
CA ASP A 158 -3.25 4.82 33.38
C ASP A 158 -2.65 3.73 32.50
N LEU A 159 -2.09 4.11 31.38
CA LEU A 159 -1.37 3.25 30.45
C LEU A 159 0.13 3.46 30.55
N PRO A 160 0.95 2.44 30.30
CA PRO A 160 2.37 2.68 30.09
C PRO A 160 2.57 3.57 28.85
N PRO A 161 3.57 4.45 28.86
CA PRO A 161 3.91 5.22 27.64
C PRO A 161 4.21 4.28 26.47
N PHE A 162 3.63 4.56 25.30
CA PHE A 162 3.77 3.73 24.12
C PHE A 162 3.84 4.58 22.85
N THR A 163 4.24 3.99 21.74
CA THR A 163 4.21 4.60 20.43
C THR A 163 3.10 4.00 19.59
N LEU A 164 2.18 4.84 19.08
CA LEU A 164 1.26 4.42 18.02
C LEU A 164 1.91 4.60 16.65
N VAL A 165 1.90 3.56 15.83
CA VAL A 165 2.19 3.64 14.40
C VAL A 165 0.91 3.35 13.64
N GLY A 166 0.28 4.38 13.09
CA GLY A 166 -0.90 4.26 12.23
C GLY A 166 -0.50 4.11 10.77
N ALA A 167 -1.14 3.21 10.04
CA ALA A 167 -0.97 3.08 8.59
C ALA A 167 -2.29 3.26 7.85
N THR A 168 -2.26 3.94 6.71
CA THR A 168 -3.45 4.15 5.88
C THR A 168 -3.10 4.30 4.40
N THR A 169 -4.00 3.85 3.53
CA THR A 169 -3.99 4.19 2.09
C THR A 169 -4.69 5.52 1.82
N ARG A 170 -5.59 5.95 2.72
CA ARG A 170 -6.52 7.09 2.54
C ARG A 170 -6.37 8.12 3.66
N ALA A 171 -5.23 8.82 3.70
CA ALA A 171 -4.96 9.82 4.74
C ALA A 171 -6.03 10.93 4.84
N GLY A 172 -6.70 11.26 3.74
CA GLY A 172 -7.79 12.24 3.72
C GLY A 172 -9.08 11.77 4.41
N MET A 173 -9.20 10.49 4.77
CA MET A 173 -10.34 9.96 5.53
C MET A 173 -10.13 9.99 7.04
N LEU A 174 -8.91 10.29 7.50
CA LEU A 174 -8.65 10.47 8.94
C LEU A 174 -9.30 11.76 9.42
N THR A 175 -9.88 11.70 10.61
CA THR A 175 -10.37 12.91 11.28
C THR A 175 -9.19 13.83 11.63
N ASN A 176 -9.43 15.14 11.63
CA ASN A 176 -8.39 16.09 12.01
C ASN A 176 -7.89 15.85 13.44
N PRO A 177 -8.76 15.59 14.45
CA PRO A 177 -8.29 15.31 15.80
C PRO A 177 -7.34 14.13 15.90
N LEU A 178 -7.58 13.04 15.17
CA LEU A 178 -6.66 11.89 15.16
C LEU A 178 -5.34 12.23 14.45
N ARG A 179 -5.44 12.94 13.33
CA ARG A 179 -4.27 13.29 12.53
C ARG A 179 -3.29 14.21 13.28
N ASP A 180 -3.82 15.16 14.04
CA ASP A 180 -3.01 16.17 14.78
C ASP A 180 -2.22 15.54 15.95
N ARG A 181 -2.54 14.31 16.35
CA ARG A 181 -1.84 13.57 17.41
C ARG A 181 -0.59 12.83 16.93
N PHE A 182 -0.37 12.78 15.62
CA PHE A 182 0.83 12.19 15.08
C PHE A 182 1.95 13.23 14.95
N GLY A 183 2.98 13.11 15.79
CA GLY A 183 4.17 13.97 15.74
C GLY A 183 5.04 13.70 14.49
N ILE A 184 5.01 12.48 13.96
CA ILE A 184 5.75 12.07 12.76
C ILE A 184 4.76 11.65 11.68
N VAL A 185 4.71 12.42 10.59
CA VAL A 185 3.81 12.11 9.45
C VAL A 185 4.65 11.82 8.21
N ALA A 186 4.60 10.58 7.73
CA ALA A 186 5.44 10.09 6.65
C ALA A 186 4.60 9.60 5.47
N ARG A 187 4.73 10.29 4.33
CA ARG A 187 4.14 9.87 3.06
C ARG A 187 5.11 8.96 2.31
N LEU A 188 4.73 7.71 2.10
CA LEU A 188 5.49 6.79 1.27
C LEU A 188 5.15 7.02 -0.21
N GLU A 189 6.19 7.07 -1.02
CA GLU A 189 6.08 7.29 -2.46
C GLU A 189 6.43 6.00 -3.22
N PHE A 190 6.04 5.94 -4.49
CA PHE A 190 6.43 4.83 -5.35
C PHE A 190 7.95 4.84 -5.54
N TYR A 191 8.51 3.65 -5.59
CA TYR A 191 9.94 3.43 -5.77
C TYR A 191 10.34 3.61 -7.23
N THR A 192 11.55 4.08 -7.44
CA THR A 192 12.15 4.11 -8.78
C THR A 192 12.54 2.69 -9.25
N PRO A 193 12.71 2.46 -10.55
CA PRO A 193 13.21 1.18 -11.05
C PRO A 193 14.57 0.79 -10.46
N GLU A 194 15.45 1.74 -10.18
CA GLU A 194 16.78 1.53 -9.60
C GLU A 194 16.67 1.09 -8.13
N GLU A 195 15.80 1.70 -7.36
CA GLU A 195 15.52 1.29 -5.98
C GLU A 195 14.91 -0.13 -5.95
N LEU A 196 13.94 -0.40 -6.82
CA LEU A 196 13.33 -1.73 -6.94
C LEU A 196 14.32 -2.78 -7.44
N GLN A 197 15.24 -2.44 -8.33
CA GLN A 197 16.31 -3.34 -8.76
C GLN A 197 17.17 -3.78 -7.57
N ARG A 198 17.52 -2.86 -6.67
CA ARG A 198 18.25 -3.18 -5.43
C ARG A 198 17.44 -4.12 -4.53
N ILE A 199 16.14 -3.88 -4.39
CA ILE A 199 15.23 -4.74 -3.62
C ILE A 199 15.14 -6.13 -4.25
N VAL A 200 14.95 -6.22 -5.57
CA VAL A 200 14.89 -7.49 -6.32
C VAL A 200 16.18 -8.27 -6.17
N THR A 201 17.34 -7.62 -6.33
CA THR A 201 18.66 -8.27 -6.20
C THR A 201 18.86 -8.83 -4.78
N ARG A 202 18.52 -8.05 -3.75
CA ARG A 202 18.57 -8.53 -2.36
C ARG A 202 17.62 -9.71 -2.13
N SER A 203 16.38 -9.60 -2.62
CA SER A 203 15.38 -10.66 -2.47
C SER A 203 15.76 -11.93 -3.24
N ALA A 204 16.36 -11.80 -4.42
CA ALA A 204 16.87 -12.93 -5.20
C ALA A 204 17.98 -13.67 -4.44
N SER A 205 18.90 -12.93 -3.80
CA SER A 205 19.94 -13.54 -2.95
C SER A 205 19.33 -14.34 -1.78
N LEU A 206 18.29 -13.81 -1.12
CA LEU A 206 17.58 -14.52 -0.04
C LEU A 206 16.80 -15.76 -0.51
N LEU A 207 16.41 -15.77 -1.79
CA LEU A 207 15.73 -16.89 -2.44
C LEU A 207 16.69 -17.86 -3.12
N GLU A 208 18.01 -17.63 -3.01
CA GLU A 208 19.07 -18.41 -3.67
C GLU A 208 18.90 -18.48 -5.19
N LEU A 209 18.32 -17.42 -5.79
CA LEU A 209 18.12 -17.31 -7.23
C LEU A 209 19.26 -16.51 -7.86
N PRO A 210 20.11 -17.11 -8.70
CA PRO A 210 21.05 -16.35 -9.50
C PRO A 210 20.31 -15.42 -10.45
N ILE A 211 20.61 -14.12 -10.39
CA ILE A 211 19.95 -13.10 -11.22
C ILE A 211 20.97 -12.16 -11.82
N SER A 212 20.81 -11.84 -13.11
CA SER A 212 21.62 -10.81 -13.76
C SER A 212 21.12 -9.41 -13.38
N PRO A 213 21.99 -8.39 -13.39
CA PRO A 213 21.57 -7.00 -13.15
C PRO A 213 20.44 -6.55 -14.09
N ASP A 214 20.50 -6.94 -15.37
CA ASP A 214 19.47 -6.61 -16.36
C ASP A 214 18.16 -7.39 -16.12
N GLY A 215 18.23 -8.64 -15.64
CA GLY A 215 17.07 -9.41 -15.22
C GLY A 215 16.37 -8.78 -14.02
N ALA A 216 17.14 -8.35 -13.03
CA ALA A 216 16.60 -7.64 -11.87
C ALA A 216 15.97 -6.30 -12.27
N LEU A 217 16.57 -5.56 -13.18
CA LEU A 217 16.03 -4.30 -13.71
C LEU A 217 14.75 -4.53 -14.52
N GLU A 218 14.65 -5.61 -15.29
CA GLU A 218 13.44 -5.94 -16.07
C GLU A 218 12.26 -6.22 -15.12
N ILE A 219 12.47 -6.99 -14.05
CA ILE A 219 11.45 -7.20 -13.00
C ILE A 219 11.09 -5.88 -12.35
N ALA A 220 12.07 -5.06 -11.98
CA ALA A 220 11.87 -3.77 -11.32
C ALA A 220 11.01 -2.82 -12.15
N LYS A 221 11.26 -2.69 -13.45
CA LYS A 221 10.49 -1.84 -14.36
C LYS A 221 9.02 -2.22 -14.44
N ARG A 222 8.70 -3.52 -14.34
CA ARG A 222 7.31 -4.02 -14.41
C ARG A 222 6.64 -4.13 -13.04
N SER A 223 7.31 -3.72 -11.97
CA SER A 223 6.82 -3.86 -10.58
C SER A 223 5.92 -2.72 -10.09
N ARG A 224 5.49 -1.84 -10.99
CA ARG A 224 4.55 -0.75 -10.67
C ARG A 224 5.01 0.14 -9.51
N GLY A 225 6.30 0.34 -9.33
CA GLY A 225 6.85 1.17 -8.26
C GLY A 225 6.66 0.60 -6.85
N THR A 226 6.31 -0.69 -6.69
CA THR A 226 6.02 -1.26 -5.36
C THR A 226 6.86 -2.49 -5.04
N PRO A 227 7.53 -2.53 -3.87
CA PRO A 227 8.31 -3.68 -3.41
C PRO A 227 7.52 -4.99 -3.32
N ARG A 228 6.24 -4.92 -2.95
CA ARG A 228 5.37 -6.11 -2.87
C ARG A 228 5.22 -6.78 -4.23
N ILE A 229 4.91 -6.00 -5.28
CA ILE A 229 4.78 -6.54 -6.64
C ILE A 229 6.13 -7.03 -7.14
N ALA A 230 7.21 -6.28 -6.89
CA ALA A 230 8.56 -6.70 -7.27
C ALA A 230 8.92 -8.10 -6.72
N ASN A 231 8.66 -8.35 -5.45
CA ASN A 231 8.89 -9.64 -4.82
C ASN A 231 7.95 -10.75 -5.35
N ARG A 232 6.72 -10.42 -5.71
CA ARG A 232 5.79 -11.37 -6.33
C ARG A 232 6.24 -11.77 -7.72
N LEU A 233 6.59 -10.78 -8.55
CA LEU A 233 7.10 -11.04 -9.90
C LEU A 233 8.41 -11.83 -9.85
N LEU A 234 9.34 -11.49 -8.95
CA LEU A 234 10.59 -12.22 -8.75
C LEU A 234 10.34 -13.71 -8.47
N ARG A 235 9.37 -14.05 -7.63
CA ARG A 235 9.03 -15.46 -7.35
C ARG A 235 8.51 -16.18 -8.58
N ARG A 236 7.66 -15.53 -9.38
CA ARG A 236 7.18 -16.13 -10.63
C ARG A 236 8.28 -16.30 -11.66
N VAL A 237 9.19 -15.32 -11.74
CA VAL A 237 10.39 -15.45 -12.59
C VAL A 237 11.27 -16.61 -12.11
N ARG A 238 11.43 -16.81 -10.79
CA ARG A 238 12.13 -17.96 -10.24
C ARG A 238 11.48 -19.28 -10.67
N ASP A 239 10.15 -19.41 -10.45
CA ASP A 239 9.42 -20.62 -10.85
C ASP A 239 9.59 -20.92 -12.36
N PHE A 240 9.61 -19.88 -13.20
CA PHE A 240 9.85 -20.00 -14.63
C PHE A 240 11.29 -20.41 -14.95
N ALA A 241 12.27 -19.77 -14.28
CA ALA A 241 13.68 -20.08 -14.47
C ALA A 241 14.00 -21.53 -14.10
N ASP A 242 13.43 -22.05 -13.01
CA ASP A 242 13.61 -23.42 -12.55
C ASP A 242 13.05 -24.47 -13.55
N VAL A 243 11.97 -24.12 -14.28
CA VAL A 243 11.26 -25.10 -15.15
C VAL A 243 11.62 -24.94 -16.63
N LYS A 244 11.84 -23.71 -17.09
CA LYS A 244 11.99 -23.38 -18.52
C LYS A 244 13.38 -22.87 -18.91
N ALA A 245 14.25 -22.63 -17.92
CA ALA A 245 15.63 -22.20 -18.11
C ALA A 245 16.57 -23.04 -17.23
N ASP A 246 17.79 -22.58 -17.02
CA ASP A 246 18.85 -23.23 -16.24
C ASP A 246 18.89 -22.80 -14.76
N GLY A 247 17.78 -22.26 -14.23
CA GLY A 247 17.72 -21.72 -12.88
C GLY A 247 18.33 -20.33 -12.73
N HIS A 248 18.68 -19.65 -13.83
CA HIS A 248 19.28 -18.32 -13.83
C HIS A 248 18.32 -17.28 -14.41
N ALA A 249 17.98 -16.22 -13.67
CA ALA A 249 17.08 -15.16 -14.11
C ALA A 249 17.84 -14.09 -14.90
N THR A 250 18.03 -14.32 -16.20
CA THR A 250 18.51 -13.31 -17.13
C THR A 250 17.38 -12.35 -17.52
N ARG A 251 17.72 -11.31 -18.28
CA ARG A 251 16.71 -10.40 -18.84
C ARG A 251 15.69 -11.11 -19.71
N GLU A 252 16.16 -12.00 -20.58
CA GLU A 252 15.32 -12.77 -21.52
C GLU A 252 14.38 -13.71 -20.76
N VAL A 253 14.87 -14.37 -19.71
CA VAL A 253 14.08 -15.23 -18.83
C VAL A 253 13.03 -14.42 -18.07
N ALA A 254 13.41 -13.28 -17.53
CA ALA A 254 12.48 -12.37 -16.84
C ALA A 254 11.39 -11.85 -17.80
N ASP A 255 11.78 -11.40 -18.99
CA ASP A 255 10.84 -10.91 -20.02
C ASP A 255 9.86 -12.00 -20.46
N ALA A 256 10.35 -13.22 -20.75
CA ALA A 256 9.51 -14.36 -21.13
C ALA A 256 8.53 -14.75 -20.02
N ALA A 257 9.01 -14.82 -18.77
CA ALA A 257 8.16 -15.13 -17.61
C ALA A 257 7.06 -14.09 -17.40
N LEU A 258 7.42 -12.80 -17.45
CA LEU A 258 6.47 -11.69 -17.22
C LEU A 258 5.47 -11.56 -18.37
N THR A 259 5.88 -11.85 -19.59
CA THR A 259 4.98 -11.89 -20.76
C THR A 259 3.99 -13.06 -20.65
N MET A 260 4.45 -14.22 -20.19
CA MET A 260 3.57 -15.36 -19.91
C MET A 260 2.49 -15.05 -18.85
N LEU A 261 2.80 -14.13 -17.93
CA LEU A 261 1.90 -13.66 -16.88
C LEU A 261 1.04 -12.46 -17.28
N ASP A 262 1.01 -12.12 -18.56
CA ASP A 262 0.25 -10.97 -19.08
C ASP A 262 0.64 -9.61 -18.47
N VAL A 263 1.86 -9.48 -17.96
CA VAL A 263 2.43 -8.21 -17.50
C VAL A 263 3.22 -7.59 -18.64
N ASP A 264 2.78 -6.45 -19.15
CA ASP A 264 3.44 -5.81 -20.30
C ASP A 264 4.75 -5.10 -19.92
N SER A 265 5.45 -4.54 -20.90
CA SER A 265 6.73 -3.85 -20.72
C SER A 265 6.67 -2.61 -19.82
N ARG A 266 5.47 -2.11 -19.51
CA ARG A 266 5.20 -0.99 -18.60
C ARG A 266 4.68 -1.43 -17.25
N GLY A 267 4.56 -2.74 -17.03
CA GLY A 267 4.01 -3.31 -15.80
C GLY A 267 2.50 -3.24 -15.69
N LEU A 268 1.79 -2.97 -16.80
CA LEU A 268 0.34 -3.05 -16.83
C LEU A 268 -0.09 -4.50 -16.96
N ASP A 269 -0.97 -4.94 -16.07
CA ASP A 269 -1.58 -6.26 -16.16
C ASP A 269 -2.90 -6.25 -16.95
N VAL A 270 -3.57 -7.38 -16.99
CA VAL A 270 -4.86 -7.56 -17.68
C VAL A 270 -5.91 -6.55 -17.20
N MET A 271 -5.95 -6.29 -15.87
CA MET A 271 -6.97 -5.40 -15.29
C MET A 271 -6.69 -3.93 -15.54
N ASP A 272 -5.42 -3.52 -15.50
CA ASP A 272 -5.03 -2.16 -15.87
C ASP A 272 -5.42 -1.86 -17.32
N ARG A 273 -5.07 -2.79 -18.22
CA ARG A 273 -5.40 -2.67 -19.64
C ARG A 273 -6.91 -2.67 -19.85
N LYS A 274 -7.64 -3.56 -19.16
CA LYS A 274 -9.13 -3.61 -19.24
C LYS A 274 -9.75 -2.30 -18.77
N LEU A 275 -9.25 -1.72 -17.65
CA LEU A 275 -9.73 -0.44 -17.14
C LEU A 275 -9.50 0.69 -18.16
N LEU A 276 -8.27 0.83 -18.65
CA LEU A 276 -7.93 1.89 -19.62
C LEU A 276 -8.69 1.75 -20.92
N LEU A 277 -8.75 0.54 -21.50
CA LEU A 277 -9.52 0.27 -22.74
C LEU A 277 -11.02 0.50 -22.53
N THR A 278 -11.56 0.16 -21.36
CA THR A 278 -12.96 0.46 -21.04
C THR A 278 -13.23 1.96 -21.05
N VAL A 279 -12.35 2.77 -20.43
CA VAL A 279 -12.48 4.24 -20.50
C VAL A 279 -12.37 4.75 -21.93
N ILE A 280 -11.42 4.25 -22.71
CA ILE A 280 -11.18 4.69 -24.09
C ILE A 280 -12.33 4.30 -25.01
N GLU A 281 -12.70 3.01 -25.04
CA GLU A 281 -13.61 2.46 -26.04
C GLU A 281 -15.08 2.61 -25.68
N LYS A 282 -15.44 2.30 -24.41
CA LYS A 282 -16.83 2.32 -23.96
C LYS A 282 -17.30 3.70 -23.51
N PHE A 283 -16.39 4.53 -22.99
CA PHE A 283 -16.72 5.85 -22.47
C PHE A 283 -16.05 6.99 -23.26
N LEU A 284 -15.58 6.71 -24.49
CA LEU A 284 -15.01 7.69 -25.41
C LEU A 284 -13.88 8.55 -24.81
N GLY A 285 -13.04 7.92 -23.95
CA GLY A 285 -11.97 8.59 -23.25
C GLY A 285 -12.37 9.24 -21.92
N GLY A 286 -13.64 9.21 -21.58
CA GLY A 286 -14.20 9.81 -20.35
C GLY A 286 -14.76 11.23 -20.55
N PRO A 287 -15.18 11.92 -19.47
CA PRO A 287 -15.11 11.48 -18.07
C PRO A 287 -16.14 10.42 -17.68
N VAL A 288 -15.75 9.45 -16.87
CA VAL A 288 -16.61 8.37 -16.37
C VAL A 288 -16.53 8.26 -14.84
N GLY A 289 -17.69 8.11 -14.18
CA GLY A 289 -17.76 7.88 -12.73
C GLY A 289 -17.18 6.52 -12.34
N VAL A 290 -16.59 6.42 -11.14
CA VAL A 290 -15.96 5.17 -10.67
C VAL A 290 -16.94 4.01 -10.58
N ASP A 291 -18.19 4.25 -10.16
CA ASP A 291 -19.20 3.20 -10.01
C ASP A 291 -19.61 2.60 -11.37
N ASN A 292 -19.73 3.45 -12.42
CA ASN A 292 -19.96 2.98 -13.78
C ASN A 292 -18.76 2.19 -14.33
N LEU A 293 -17.55 2.63 -13.99
CA LEU A 293 -16.32 1.94 -14.38
C LEU A 293 -16.21 0.59 -13.68
N ALA A 294 -16.49 0.54 -12.37
CA ALA A 294 -16.53 -0.67 -11.57
C ALA A 294 -17.50 -1.71 -12.15
N ALA A 295 -18.72 -1.29 -12.42
CA ALA A 295 -19.72 -2.15 -13.08
C ALA A 295 -19.26 -2.63 -14.46
N ALA A 296 -18.64 -1.76 -15.27
CA ALA A 296 -18.21 -2.07 -16.63
C ALA A 296 -17.05 -3.08 -16.70
N ILE A 297 -16.15 -3.09 -15.69
CA ILE A 297 -15.01 -4.02 -15.64
C ILE A 297 -15.24 -5.21 -14.72
N GLY A 298 -16.33 -5.20 -13.93
CA GLY A 298 -16.65 -6.27 -12.98
C GLY A 298 -15.75 -6.25 -11.74
N GLU A 299 -15.45 -5.07 -11.22
CA GLU A 299 -14.59 -4.87 -10.05
C GLU A 299 -15.27 -4.05 -8.97
N GLU A 300 -14.75 -4.16 -7.73
CA GLU A 300 -15.17 -3.29 -6.65
C GLU A 300 -14.56 -1.89 -6.82
N ARG A 301 -15.33 -0.88 -6.41
CA ARG A 301 -14.88 0.51 -6.42
C ARG A 301 -13.55 0.71 -5.69
N ASP A 302 -13.43 0.12 -4.48
CA ASP A 302 -12.22 0.23 -3.65
C ASP A 302 -10.99 -0.37 -4.35
N THR A 303 -11.16 -1.46 -5.10
CA THR A 303 -10.07 -2.03 -5.92
C THR A 303 -9.58 -1.04 -6.98
N ILE A 304 -10.51 -0.34 -7.63
CA ILE A 304 -10.13 0.67 -8.62
C ILE A 304 -9.39 1.82 -7.94
N GLU A 305 -9.96 2.41 -6.87
CA GLU A 305 -9.44 3.61 -6.23
C GLU A 305 -8.11 3.37 -5.48
N ASP A 306 -7.93 2.20 -4.86
CA ASP A 306 -6.77 1.94 -4.01
C ASP A 306 -5.65 1.16 -4.71
N VAL A 307 -5.97 0.35 -5.73
CA VAL A 307 -4.98 -0.56 -6.35
C VAL A 307 -4.65 -0.17 -7.79
N LEU A 308 -5.66 0.12 -8.63
CA LEU A 308 -5.44 0.36 -10.07
C LEU A 308 -5.12 1.84 -10.36
N GLU A 309 -5.96 2.77 -9.93
CA GLU A 309 -5.82 4.19 -10.24
C GLU A 309 -4.50 4.82 -9.78
N PRO A 310 -3.97 4.56 -8.55
CA PRO A 310 -2.81 5.30 -8.08
C PRO A 310 -1.60 5.18 -9.00
N TYR A 311 -1.34 3.99 -9.50
CA TYR A 311 -0.26 3.75 -10.45
C TYR A 311 -0.55 4.35 -11.83
N LEU A 312 -1.75 4.14 -12.35
CA LEU A 312 -2.15 4.66 -13.67
C LEU A 312 -2.14 6.19 -13.73
N ILE A 313 -2.54 6.84 -12.64
CA ILE A 313 -2.49 8.31 -12.51
C ILE A 313 -1.04 8.79 -12.45
N GLN A 314 -0.19 8.15 -11.64
CA GLN A 314 1.20 8.52 -11.52
C GLN A 314 1.96 8.36 -12.84
N GLN A 315 1.68 7.29 -13.58
CA GLN A 315 2.29 7.07 -14.90
C GLN A 315 1.66 7.94 -16.00
N GLY A 316 0.67 8.74 -15.64
CA GLY A 316 0.01 9.65 -16.57
C GLY A 316 -0.84 8.94 -17.63
N TYR A 317 -1.36 7.75 -17.37
CA TYR A 317 -2.32 7.05 -18.24
C TYR A 317 -3.77 7.44 -17.93
N LEU A 318 -4.07 7.75 -16.67
CA LEU A 318 -5.39 8.11 -16.20
C LEU A 318 -5.35 9.48 -15.51
N GLN A 319 -6.41 10.27 -15.67
CA GLN A 319 -6.59 11.54 -14.98
C GLN A 319 -7.90 11.50 -14.18
N ARG A 320 -7.85 11.98 -12.93
CA ARG A 320 -9.04 12.15 -12.08
C ARG A 320 -9.50 13.60 -12.17
N THR A 321 -10.75 13.80 -12.58
CA THR A 321 -11.40 15.11 -12.68
C THR A 321 -12.63 15.19 -11.77
N PRO A 322 -13.20 16.36 -11.47
CA PRO A 322 -14.46 16.47 -10.73
C PRO A 322 -15.62 15.72 -11.38
N ARG A 323 -15.58 15.53 -12.71
CA ARG A 323 -16.62 14.79 -13.48
C ARG A 323 -16.38 13.27 -13.55
N GLY A 324 -15.18 12.81 -13.16
CA GLY A 324 -14.81 11.40 -13.23
C GLY A 324 -13.42 11.15 -13.79
N ARG A 325 -13.18 9.92 -14.24
CA ARG A 325 -11.91 9.42 -14.77
C ARG A 325 -11.83 9.64 -16.27
N MET A 326 -10.67 10.07 -16.74
CA MET A 326 -10.37 10.29 -18.15
C MET A 326 -9.07 9.59 -18.54
N ALA A 327 -9.06 8.97 -19.71
CA ALA A 327 -7.82 8.46 -20.30
C ALA A 327 -7.02 9.62 -20.91
N THR A 328 -5.72 9.60 -20.70
CA THR A 328 -4.81 10.61 -21.23
C THR A 328 -4.28 10.22 -22.61
N ALA A 329 -3.61 11.15 -23.29
CA ALA A 329 -2.92 10.87 -24.55
C ALA A 329 -1.86 9.75 -24.40
N ASN A 330 -1.27 9.57 -23.20
CA ASN A 330 -0.33 8.49 -22.94
C ASN A 330 -1.01 7.11 -22.98
N ALA A 331 -2.24 7.00 -22.48
CA ALA A 331 -3.02 5.76 -22.58
C ALA A 331 -3.30 5.38 -24.02
N TYR A 332 -3.76 6.32 -24.84
CA TYR A 332 -4.00 6.07 -26.26
C TYR A 332 -2.71 5.62 -26.98
N ARG A 333 -1.60 6.32 -26.76
CA ARG A 333 -0.29 5.96 -27.35
C ARG A 333 0.19 4.57 -26.93
N HIS A 334 -0.06 4.18 -25.69
CA HIS A 334 0.30 2.86 -25.17
C HIS A 334 -0.38 1.73 -25.94
N PHE A 335 -1.65 1.91 -26.32
CA PHE A 335 -2.40 0.95 -27.11
C PHE A 335 -2.29 1.16 -28.64
N GLY A 336 -1.48 2.11 -29.10
CA GLY A 336 -1.39 2.44 -30.53
C GLY A 336 -2.66 3.05 -31.11
N LEU A 337 -3.50 3.65 -30.27
CA LEU A 337 -4.77 4.26 -30.64
C LEU A 337 -4.59 5.75 -30.92
N VAL A 338 -5.37 6.28 -31.86
CA VAL A 338 -5.43 7.72 -32.14
C VAL A 338 -6.21 8.41 -31.02
N VAL A 339 -5.67 9.49 -30.49
CA VAL A 339 -6.38 10.31 -29.49
C VAL A 339 -7.65 10.85 -30.14
N ALA A 340 -8.82 10.46 -29.63
CA ALA A 340 -10.07 11.05 -30.07
C ALA A 340 -10.01 12.56 -29.73
N ASN A 341 -10.17 13.41 -30.74
CA ASN A 341 -10.38 14.84 -30.53
C ASN A 341 -11.72 15.03 -29.80
N ASN A 342 -11.69 15.00 -28.48
CA ASN A 342 -12.83 15.41 -27.67
C ASN A 342 -12.83 16.94 -27.63
N PRO A 343 -13.85 17.63 -28.15
CA PRO A 343 -13.93 19.10 -28.16
C PRO A 343 -14.31 19.67 -26.76
N VAL A 344 -13.72 19.18 -25.68
CA VAL A 344 -14.02 19.65 -24.31
C VAL A 344 -12.87 20.53 -23.75
N SER A 345 -11.90 20.88 -24.54
CA SER A 345 -11.00 22.03 -24.28
C SER A 345 -11.37 23.21 -25.17
N GLY A 346 -12.65 23.59 -25.15
CA GLY A 346 -13.08 24.88 -25.66
C GLY A 346 -12.63 25.96 -24.68
N ASP A 347 -11.74 26.81 -25.11
CA ASP A 347 -11.42 28.12 -24.55
C ASP A 347 -12.69 28.83 -24.04
N LEU A 348 -12.79 28.95 -22.72
CA LEU A 348 -13.76 29.83 -22.07
C LEU A 348 -13.17 31.23 -21.81
N LEU A 349 -12.12 31.62 -22.55
CA LEU A 349 -11.44 32.91 -22.35
C LEU A 349 -11.31 33.79 -23.59
N ASP A 350 -12.05 33.52 -24.67
CA ASP A 350 -12.12 34.47 -25.80
C ASP A 350 -13.59 34.85 -26.09
N GLU A 351 -14.15 35.66 -25.24
CA GLU A 351 -15.19 36.64 -25.59
C GLU A 351 -15.08 37.86 -24.69
N ASN A 352 -14.32 38.86 -25.17
CA ASN A 352 -14.65 40.24 -24.87
C ASN A 352 -14.42 41.07 -26.13
N PRO A 353 -15.47 41.78 -26.60
CA PRO A 353 -15.36 42.75 -27.68
C PRO A 353 -14.69 44.05 -27.21
#